data_a0dc94b4cb152a398ba16bfc1abd27d5
#
_entry.id   a0dc94b4cb152a398ba16bfc1abd27d5
#
_cell.length_a   1.000
_cell.length_b   1.000
_cell.length_c   1.000
_cell.angle_alpha   90.00
_cell.angle_beta   90.00
_cell.angle_gamma   90.00
#
_symmetry.space_group_name_H-M   'P 1'
#
loop_
_entity.id
_entity.type
_entity.pdbx_description
1 polymer ?
#
loop_
_entity_poly.entity_id
_entity_poly.type
_entity_poly.pdbx_seq_one_letter_code
_entity_poly.pdbx_strand_id
1 'polypeptide(L)'
;MTNFLLASLPIATILFLMIKANWGAARAGAAAWFVTVILAVFFFGAPTDMLIIAQAKGVMLALYILYIVWAALILYFAAEEAGAIKTIGRAIRSLTDDRPLQLLILGYVFASFLQGVAGFGVPIAVVAPLLLGMGFSPVLAVAAPMIGHSWSVLFGNMATSFEALIGVTGIPGTELTHYSAILLGLSGFMCGAAVLWLDGGFRTIRRRIVPLVLISGVMGVVQYFMANYGVWTLGGLTAGIAGLVASIIVTRFWKPHPDDVAEQVADDHQHMPLIEALTPYLVFIVLVTMATFVPAVEMLLGKIRFTLDFPETATANGWVIEAESAKAIAIFGHPGALLLYTAAISFTFFKLRGHYDDGIGKRIWQRTLKSGLPTSIGMVPVIGLAIIMDHAGMTYALAEGGAAVFSGAFAIAYPVIAPAIGALGA
;
A
#
# COMPACT_ATOMS: atom_id res chain seq x y z
N MET A 1 3.46 -11.58 31.16
CA MET A 1 4.60 -12.01 30.31
C MET A 1 4.29 -13.28 29.51
N THR A 2 3.76 -14.37 30.11
CA THR A 2 3.46 -15.60 29.36
C THR A 2 2.47 -15.38 28.22
N ASN A 3 1.35 -14.69 28.47
CA ASN A 3 0.35 -14.37 27.45
C ASN A 3 0.90 -13.48 26.33
N PHE A 4 1.81 -12.54 26.64
CA PHE A 4 2.51 -11.74 25.65
C PHE A 4 3.36 -12.60 24.73
N LEU A 5 4.17 -13.53 25.29
CA LEU A 5 4.99 -14.41 24.48
C LEU A 5 4.15 -15.35 23.59
N LEU A 6 3.07 -15.92 24.15
CA LEU A 6 2.15 -16.77 23.38
C LEU A 6 1.47 -15.99 22.26
N ALA A 7 0.95 -14.79 22.55
CA ALA A 7 0.33 -13.92 21.56
C ALA A 7 1.29 -13.41 20.46
N SER A 8 2.60 -13.38 20.75
CA SER A 8 3.63 -13.01 19.77
C SER A 8 3.95 -14.14 18.78
N LEU A 9 3.68 -15.40 19.11
CA LEU A 9 4.06 -16.55 18.28
C LEU A 9 3.48 -16.54 16.86
N PRO A 10 2.23 -16.16 16.60
CA PRO A 10 1.72 -16.05 15.24
C PRO A 10 2.55 -15.10 14.37
N ILE A 11 2.87 -13.91 14.90
CA ILE A 11 3.68 -12.90 14.21
C ILE A 11 5.11 -13.43 14.00
N ALA A 12 5.71 -14.00 15.05
CA ALA A 12 7.04 -14.62 14.96
C ALA A 12 7.08 -15.76 13.94
N THR A 13 5.98 -16.54 13.81
CA THR A 13 5.85 -17.61 12.83
C THR A 13 5.88 -17.06 11.41
N ILE A 14 5.13 -16.00 11.11
CA ILE A 14 5.16 -15.35 9.79
C ILE A 14 6.58 -14.90 9.46
N LEU A 15 7.20 -14.12 10.36
CA LEU A 15 8.54 -13.58 10.15
C LEU A 15 9.59 -14.70 9.98
N PHE A 16 9.54 -15.73 10.82
CA PHE A 16 10.47 -16.86 10.72
C PHE A 16 10.31 -17.61 9.38
N LEU A 17 9.08 -17.93 8.97
CA LEU A 17 8.83 -18.66 7.74
C LEU A 17 9.20 -17.83 6.50
N MET A 18 8.96 -16.53 6.50
CA MET A 18 9.36 -15.66 5.39
C MET A 18 10.88 -15.46 5.33
N ILE A 19 11.53 -15.16 6.46
CA ILE A 19 12.96 -14.80 6.47
C ILE A 19 13.88 -16.03 6.42
N LYS A 20 13.56 -17.11 7.17
CA LYS A 20 14.43 -18.28 7.29
C LYS A 20 14.05 -19.41 6.35
N ALA A 21 12.75 -19.66 6.16
CA ALA A 21 12.26 -20.74 5.29
C ALA A 21 11.99 -20.27 3.85
N ASN A 22 12.13 -18.98 3.56
CA ASN A 22 11.85 -18.35 2.26
C ASN A 22 10.43 -18.68 1.73
N TRP A 23 9.45 -18.76 2.63
CA TRP A 23 8.06 -18.96 2.24
C TRP A 23 7.46 -17.64 1.75
N GLY A 24 6.62 -17.71 0.71
CA GLY A 24 5.79 -16.57 0.32
C GLY A 24 4.76 -16.23 1.40
N ALA A 25 4.34 -14.96 1.45
CA ALA A 25 3.42 -14.42 2.45
C ALA A 25 2.13 -15.24 2.62
N ALA A 26 1.55 -15.77 1.51
CA ALA A 26 0.34 -16.58 1.55
C ALA A 26 0.52 -17.89 2.34
N ARG A 27 1.65 -18.59 2.15
CA ARG A 27 1.94 -19.86 2.87
C ARG A 27 2.29 -19.58 4.33
N ALA A 28 3.10 -18.54 4.58
CA ALA A 28 3.48 -18.15 5.94
C ALA A 28 2.26 -17.69 6.74
N GLY A 29 1.37 -16.89 6.12
CA GLY A 29 0.13 -16.43 6.74
C GLY A 29 -0.84 -17.56 7.06
N ALA A 30 -1.02 -18.53 6.15
CA ALA A 30 -1.84 -19.71 6.41
C ALA A 30 -1.29 -20.56 7.58
N ALA A 31 0.03 -20.78 7.63
CA ALA A 31 0.64 -21.50 8.74
C ALA A 31 0.47 -20.76 10.08
N ALA A 32 0.67 -19.45 10.09
CA ALA A 32 0.46 -18.62 11.27
C ALA A 32 -1.02 -18.61 11.71
N TRP A 33 -1.96 -18.65 10.77
CA TRP A 33 -3.38 -18.78 11.08
C TRP A 33 -3.65 -20.08 11.86
N PHE A 34 -3.09 -21.22 11.45
CA PHE A 34 -3.19 -22.48 12.20
C PHE A 34 -2.59 -22.36 13.60
N VAL A 35 -1.41 -21.74 13.72
CA VAL A 35 -0.78 -21.47 15.02
C VAL A 35 -1.71 -20.61 15.90
N THR A 36 -2.33 -19.57 15.33
CA THR A 36 -3.26 -18.69 16.04
C THR A 36 -4.47 -19.47 16.55
N VAL A 37 -5.10 -20.30 15.71
CA VAL A 37 -6.24 -21.13 16.11
C VAL A 37 -5.87 -22.06 17.28
N ILE A 38 -4.72 -22.73 17.19
CA ILE A 38 -4.24 -23.62 18.26
C ILE A 38 -4.05 -22.83 19.57
N LEU A 39 -3.38 -21.68 19.51
CA LEU A 39 -3.14 -20.85 20.69
C LEU A 39 -4.44 -20.31 21.28
N ALA A 40 -5.36 -19.82 20.43
CA ALA A 40 -6.66 -19.30 20.84
C ALA A 40 -7.46 -20.36 21.62
N VAL A 41 -7.52 -21.60 21.10
CA VAL A 41 -8.27 -22.69 21.75
C VAL A 41 -7.60 -23.13 23.05
N PHE A 42 -6.32 -23.47 23.01
CA PHE A 42 -5.68 -24.16 24.15
C PHE A 42 -5.18 -23.22 25.27
N PHE A 43 -4.88 -21.96 24.95
CA PHE A 43 -4.28 -21.04 25.90
C PHE A 43 -5.16 -19.83 26.22
N PHE A 44 -5.97 -19.36 25.25
CA PHE A 44 -6.85 -18.22 25.44
C PHE A 44 -8.32 -18.60 25.65
N GLY A 45 -8.66 -19.89 25.62
CA GLY A 45 -9.99 -20.39 25.94
C GLY A 45 -11.06 -20.03 24.90
N ALA A 46 -10.68 -19.91 23.63
CA ALA A 46 -11.59 -19.59 22.52
C ALA A 46 -12.49 -20.80 22.20
N PRO A 47 -13.82 -20.70 22.33
CA PRO A 47 -14.73 -21.75 21.91
C PRO A 47 -14.88 -21.79 20.38
N THR A 48 -15.35 -22.91 19.84
CA THR A 48 -15.42 -23.14 18.39
C THR A 48 -16.38 -22.17 17.69
N ASP A 49 -17.49 -21.82 18.31
CA ASP A 49 -18.46 -20.85 17.76
C ASP A 49 -17.85 -19.44 17.63
N MET A 50 -17.07 -19.01 18.61
CA MET A 50 -16.30 -17.76 18.52
C MET A 50 -15.31 -17.79 17.34
N LEU A 51 -14.59 -18.89 17.13
CA LEU A 51 -13.65 -19.02 16.01
C LEU A 51 -14.36 -18.94 14.67
N ILE A 52 -15.55 -19.54 14.54
CA ILE A 52 -16.37 -19.48 13.32
C ILE A 52 -16.81 -18.02 13.08
N ILE A 53 -17.30 -17.34 14.11
CA ILE A 53 -17.73 -15.94 14.02
C ILE A 53 -16.55 -15.04 13.65
N ALA A 54 -15.43 -15.15 14.36
CA ALA A 54 -14.21 -14.40 14.08
C ALA A 54 -13.72 -14.63 12.65
N GLN A 55 -13.71 -15.88 12.18
CA GLN A 55 -13.32 -16.20 10.81
C GLN A 55 -14.32 -15.64 9.78
N ALA A 56 -15.62 -15.69 10.03
CA ALA A 56 -16.64 -15.13 9.14
C ALA A 56 -16.49 -13.60 9.03
N LYS A 57 -16.24 -12.91 10.17
CA LYS A 57 -15.92 -11.50 10.20
C LYS A 57 -14.63 -11.19 9.42
N GLY A 58 -13.59 -12.01 9.60
CA GLY A 58 -12.34 -11.93 8.84
C GLY A 58 -12.55 -12.08 7.33
N VAL A 59 -13.41 -13.00 6.88
CA VAL A 59 -13.77 -13.15 5.47
C VAL A 59 -14.51 -11.92 4.94
N MET A 60 -15.44 -11.35 5.71
CA MET A 60 -16.14 -10.12 5.32
C MET A 60 -15.18 -8.95 5.12
N LEU A 61 -14.24 -8.76 6.05
CA LEU A 61 -13.21 -7.73 5.93
C LEU A 61 -12.27 -8.01 4.74
N ALA A 62 -11.90 -9.29 4.51
CA ALA A 62 -11.12 -9.67 3.35
C ALA A 62 -11.86 -9.36 2.04
N LEU A 63 -13.16 -9.64 1.93
CA LEU A 63 -13.97 -9.30 0.74
C LEU A 63 -14.01 -7.80 0.50
N TYR A 64 -14.17 -6.99 1.56
CA TYR A 64 -14.11 -5.52 1.48
C TYR A 64 -12.78 -5.08 0.83
N ILE A 65 -11.66 -5.57 1.33
CA ILE A 65 -10.32 -5.21 0.83
C ILE A 65 -10.08 -5.78 -0.56
N LEU A 66 -10.43 -7.05 -0.81
CA LEU A 66 -10.22 -7.70 -2.10
C LEU A 66 -10.99 -7.03 -3.24
N TYR A 67 -12.14 -6.44 -2.96
CA TYR A 67 -12.87 -5.64 -3.95
C TYR A 67 -11.99 -4.48 -4.48
N ILE A 68 -11.27 -3.78 -3.59
CA ILE A 68 -10.33 -2.72 -3.99
C ILE A 68 -9.17 -3.31 -4.78
N VAL A 69 -8.56 -4.38 -4.28
CA VAL A 69 -7.37 -5.02 -4.88
C VAL A 69 -7.63 -5.46 -6.32
N TRP A 70 -8.71 -6.19 -6.56
CA TRP A 70 -9.04 -6.66 -7.90
C TRP A 70 -9.32 -5.52 -8.86
N ALA A 71 -10.07 -4.50 -8.41
CA ALA A 71 -10.35 -3.32 -9.20
C ALA A 71 -9.09 -2.51 -9.55
N ALA A 72 -8.18 -2.35 -8.57
CA ALA A 72 -6.89 -1.68 -8.77
C ALA A 72 -6.00 -2.43 -9.77
N LEU A 73 -5.95 -3.76 -9.71
CA LEU A 73 -5.20 -4.57 -10.68
C LEU A 73 -5.76 -4.44 -12.10
N ILE A 74 -7.10 -4.42 -12.26
CA ILE A 74 -7.73 -4.21 -13.58
C ILE A 74 -7.32 -2.83 -14.13
N LEU A 75 -7.42 -1.77 -13.34
CA LEU A 75 -7.04 -0.41 -13.73
C LEU A 75 -5.56 -0.34 -14.11
N TYR A 76 -4.70 -0.92 -13.26
CA TYR A 76 -3.26 -0.95 -13.49
C TYR A 76 -2.91 -1.66 -14.81
N PHE A 77 -3.40 -2.88 -15.02
CA PHE A 77 -3.10 -3.62 -16.25
C PHE A 77 -3.70 -2.96 -17.49
N ALA A 78 -4.84 -2.29 -17.38
CA ALA A 78 -5.38 -1.49 -18.47
C ALA A 78 -4.43 -0.33 -18.84
N ALA A 79 -3.94 0.41 -17.85
CA ALA A 79 -2.99 1.50 -18.08
C ALA A 79 -1.63 1.01 -18.59
N GLU A 80 -1.13 -0.12 -18.09
CA GLU A 80 0.16 -0.71 -18.50
C GLU A 80 0.11 -1.22 -19.93
N GLU A 81 -0.93 -1.98 -20.30
CA GLU A 81 -1.11 -2.50 -21.66
C GLU A 81 -1.31 -1.38 -22.71
N ALA A 82 -1.84 -0.23 -22.31
CA ALA A 82 -1.90 0.97 -23.15
C ALA A 82 -0.53 1.65 -23.32
N GLY A 83 0.49 1.27 -22.53
CA GLY A 83 1.79 1.93 -22.52
C GLY A 83 1.87 3.19 -21.64
N ALA A 84 0.81 3.53 -20.91
CA ALA A 84 0.74 4.72 -20.06
C ALA A 84 1.84 4.73 -18.99
N ILE A 85 2.05 3.60 -18.30
CA ILE A 85 3.08 3.46 -17.26
C ILE A 85 4.49 3.69 -17.81
N LYS A 86 4.80 3.12 -18.99
CA LYS A 86 6.10 3.32 -19.66
C LYS A 86 6.29 4.78 -20.05
N THR A 87 5.25 5.44 -20.52
CA THR A 87 5.29 6.87 -20.90
C THR A 87 5.58 7.75 -19.69
N ILE A 88 4.94 7.50 -18.55
CA ILE A 88 5.20 8.23 -17.30
C ILE A 88 6.64 7.99 -16.84
N GLY A 89 7.12 6.73 -16.85
CA GLY A 89 8.50 6.39 -16.48
C GLY A 89 9.54 7.10 -17.35
N ARG A 90 9.33 7.18 -18.67
CA ARG A 90 10.20 7.92 -19.60
C ARG A 90 10.19 9.42 -19.32
N ALA A 91 9.03 10.01 -19.12
CA ALA A 91 8.93 11.42 -18.78
C ALA A 91 9.68 11.77 -17.49
N ILE A 92 9.67 10.88 -16.50
CA ILE A 92 10.44 11.04 -15.26
C ILE A 92 11.94 11.00 -15.53
N ARG A 93 12.38 10.03 -16.34
CA ARG A 93 13.80 9.89 -16.71
C ARG A 93 14.37 11.14 -17.38
N SER A 94 13.59 11.81 -18.23
CA SER A 94 14.01 13.01 -18.95
C SER A 94 14.07 14.28 -18.08
N LEU A 95 13.71 14.21 -16.79
CA LEU A 95 13.68 15.38 -15.91
C LEU A 95 15.07 15.87 -15.49
N THR A 96 16.05 15.00 -15.40
CA THR A 96 17.39 15.34 -14.90
C THR A 96 18.46 14.34 -15.34
N ASP A 97 19.69 14.81 -15.54
CA ASP A 97 20.86 13.97 -15.78
C ASP A 97 21.61 13.62 -14.48
N ASP A 98 21.13 14.08 -13.31
CA ASP A 98 21.67 13.76 -12.01
C ASP A 98 21.28 12.33 -11.60
N ARG A 99 22.23 11.39 -11.68
CA ARG A 99 21.99 9.96 -11.45
C ARG A 99 21.40 9.64 -10.07
N PRO A 100 21.91 10.14 -8.92
CA PRO A 100 21.28 9.94 -7.63
C PRO A 100 19.87 10.55 -7.54
N LEU A 101 19.62 11.68 -8.21
CA LEU A 101 18.30 12.29 -8.21
C LEU A 101 17.32 11.48 -9.08
N GLN A 102 17.77 10.91 -10.21
CA GLN A 102 16.98 9.95 -10.99
C GLN A 102 16.59 8.73 -10.13
N LEU A 103 17.52 8.20 -9.35
CA LEU A 103 17.24 7.08 -8.44
C LEU A 103 16.21 7.48 -7.37
N LEU A 104 16.33 8.66 -6.76
CA LEU A 104 15.36 9.17 -5.79
C LEU A 104 13.97 9.33 -6.44
N ILE A 105 13.90 9.92 -7.62
CA ILE A 105 12.62 10.17 -8.29
C ILE A 105 11.96 8.85 -8.72
N LEU A 106 12.69 7.90 -9.30
CA LEU A 106 12.14 6.62 -9.72
C LEU A 106 11.94 5.65 -8.56
N GLY A 107 13.00 5.44 -7.76
CA GLY A 107 12.99 4.45 -6.69
C GLY A 107 12.15 4.83 -5.48
N TYR A 108 11.93 6.13 -5.21
CA TYR A 108 11.15 6.61 -4.09
C TYR A 108 9.84 7.26 -4.54
N VAL A 109 9.89 8.33 -5.33
CA VAL A 109 8.70 9.12 -5.67
C VAL A 109 7.75 8.36 -6.60
N PHE A 110 8.27 7.84 -7.73
CA PHE A 110 7.45 7.10 -8.69
C PHE A 110 7.01 5.75 -8.14
N ALA A 111 7.86 5.07 -7.38
CA ALA A 111 7.48 3.86 -6.67
C ALA A 111 6.33 4.13 -5.67
N SER A 112 6.35 5.26 -4.93
CA SER A 112 5.25 5.66 -4.05
C SER A 112 3.98 6.03 -4.82
N PHE A 113 4.09 6.69 -5.97
CA PHE A 113 2.95 6.93 -6.86
C PHE A 113 2.30 5.62 -7.31
N LEU A 114 3.10 4.65 -7.76
CA LEU A 114 2.60 3.33 -8.17
C LEU A 114 1.98 2.57 -6.99
N GLN A 115 2.55 2.68 -5.79
CA GLN A 115 1.97 2.13 -4.56
C GLN A 115 0.62 2.77 -4.24
N GLY A 116 0.46 4.05 -4.51
CA GLY A 116 -0.83 4.73 -4.37
C GLY A 116 -1.92 4.20 -5.29
N VAL A 117 -1.53 3.71 -6.47
CA VAL A 117 -2.44 3.17 -7.50
C VAL A 117 -2.75 1.70 -7.28
N ALA A 118 -1.70 0.88 -7.18
CA ALA A 118 -1.79 -0.57 -7.09
C ALA A 118 -0.52 -1.10 -6.42
N GLY A 119 -0.63 -1.46 -5.16
CA GLY A 119 0.46 -2.07 -4.39
C GLY A 119 0.88 -3.45 -4.94
N PHE A 120 1.05 -4.43 -4.06
CA PHE A 120 1.27 -5.85 -4.41
C PHE A 120 2.44 -6.10 -5.37
N GLY A 121 3.58 -5.44 -5.12
CA GLY A 121 4.80 -5.63 -5.92
C GLY A 121 4.82 -4.89 -7.26
N VAL A 122 3.75 -4.17 -7.63
CA VAL A 122 3.70 -3.35 -8.86
C VAL A 122 4.82 -2.31 -8.91
N PRO A 123 5.12 -1.54 -7.82
CA PRO A 123 6.21 -0.59 -7.84
C PRO A 123 7.54 -1.21 -8.26
N ILE A 124 7.86 -2.39 -7.74
CA ILE A 124 9.10 -3.10 -8.05
C ILE A 124 9.09 -3.60 -9.49
N ALA A 125 7.99 -4.24 -9.91
CA ALA A 125 7.87 -4.82 -11.24
C ALA A 125 8.02 -3.78 -12.37
N VAL A 126 7.64 -2.53 -12.11
CA VAL A 126 7.73 -1.41 -13.07
C VAL A 126 9.06 -0.68 -12.96
N VAL A 127 9.45 -0.32 -11.74
CA VAL A 127 10.62 0.57 -11.54
C VAL A 127 11.94 -0.18 -11.73
N ALA A 128 12.02 -1.45 -11.33
CA ALA A 128 13.28 -2.20 -11.46
C ALA A 128 13.74 -2.33 -12.92
N PRO A 129 12.91 -2.71 -13.92
CA PRO A 129 13.32 -2.70 -15.32
C PRO A 129 13.73 -1.30 -15.83
N LEU A 130 13.07 -0.23 -15.38
CA LEU A 130 13.44 1.13 -15.76
C LEU A 130 14.84 1.49 -15.24
N LEU A 131 15.13 1.21 -13.97
CA LEU A 131 16.45 1.45 -13.38
C LEU A 131 17.53 0.59 -14.02
N LEU A 132 17.24 -0.69 -14.31
CA LEU A 132 18.17 -1.56 -15.07
C LEU A 132 18.48 -0.98 -16.44
N GLY A 133 17.48 -0.52 -17.19
CA GLY A 133 17.65 0.13 -18.50
C GLY A 133 18.43 1.45 -18.42
N MET A 134 18.55 2.05 -17.25
CA MET A 134 19.38 3.24 -16.98
C MET A 134 20.79 2.90 -16.47
N GLY A 135 21.17 1.62 -16.44
CA GLY A 135 22.50 1.17 -16.04
C GLY A 135 22.72 1.13 -14.51
N PHE A 136 21.66 1.09 -13.69
CA PHE A 136 21.78 0.80 -12.26
C PHE A 136 22.02 -0.69 -12.04
N SER A 137 22.75 -1.06 -10.98
CA SER A 137 23.00 -2.46 -10.66
C SER A 137 21.69 -3.21 -10.36
N PRO A 138 21.61 -4.53 -10.64
CA PRO A 138 20.39 -5.31 -10.39
C PRO A 138 19.91 -5.24 -8.93
N VAL A 139 20.84 -5.25 -7.97
CA VAL A 139 20.52 -5.14 -6.54
C VAL A 139 19.89 -3.78 -6.23
N LEU A 140 20.49 -2.70 -6.72
CA LEU A 140 19.99 -1.34 -6.50
C LEU A 140 18.64 -1.12 -7.20
N ALA A 141 18.48 -1.65 -8.41
CA ALA A 141 17.24 -1.53 -9.18
C ALA A 141 16.03 -2.17 -8.48
N VAL A 142 16.24 -3.24 -7.72
CA VAL A 142 15.18 -3.90 -6.93
C VAL A 142 15.05 -3.26 -5.54
N ALA A 143 16.16 -3.04 -4.84
CA ALA A 143 16.13 -2.55 -3.46
C ALA A 143 15.58 -1.12 -3.34
N ALA A 144 15.90 -0.24 -4.30
CA ALA A 144 15.45 1.15 -4.25
C ALA A 144 13.92 1.30 -4.27
N PRO A 145 13.16 0.70 -5.20
CA PRO A 145 11.72 0.78 -5.15
C PRO A 145 11.11 0.02 -3.96
N MET A 146 11.69 -1.11 -3.52
CA MET A 146 11.22 -1.82 -2.32
C MET A 146 11.23 -0.93 -1.08
N ILE A 147 12.35 -0.27 -0.81
CA ILE A 147 12.48 0.62 0.34
C ILE A 147 11.70 1.91 0.10
N GLY A 148 11.79 2.46 -1.11
CA GLY A 148 11.23 3.76 -1.43
C GLY A 148 9.73 3.88 -1.26
N HIS A 149 8.96 2.83 -1.60
CA HIS A 149 7.50 2.88 -1.45
C HIS A 149 6.98 2.40 -0.09
N SER A 150 7.81 1.75 0.74
CA SER A 150 7.35 1.08 1.97
C SER A 150 6.67 2.02 2.98
N TRP A 151 7.05 3.28 3.04
CA TRP A 151 6.41 4.29 3.90
C TRP A 151 4.95 4.57 3.52
N SER A 152 4.61 4.44 2.25
CA SER A 152 3.27 4.77 1.75
C SER A 152 2.31 3.58 1.74
N VAL A 153 2.70 2.42 2.26
CA VAL A 153 1.88 1.18 2.23
C VAL A 153 0.55 1.36 2.95
N LEU A 154 0.51 2.09 4.06
CA LEU A 154 -0.72 2.25 4.85
C LEU A 154 -1.80 3.04 4.09
N PHE A 155 -1.43 4.16 3.43
CA PHE A 155 -2.33 4.99 2.61
C PHE A 155 -2.18 4.74 1.11
N GLY A 156 -1.32 3.80 0.72
CA GLY A 156 -1.19 3.31 -0.64
C GLY A 156 -2.28 2.30 -0.98
N ASN A 157 -2.34 1.91 -2.25
CA ASN A 157 -3.32 0.95 -2.74
C ASN A 157 -4.74 1.26 -2.24
N MET A 158 -5.15 2.52 -2.38
CA MET A 158 -6.46 3.04 -1.91
C MET A 158 -6.68 2.85 -0.42
N ALA A 159 -5.61 2.94 0.37
CA ALA A 159 -5.61 2.78 1.82
C ALA A 159 -6.16 1.43 2.31
N THR A 160 -5.97 0.34 1.55
CA THR A 160 -6.43 -1.00 1.94
C THR A 160 -5.90 -1.43 3.29
N SER A 161 -4.61 -1.15 3.58
CA SER A 161 -4.00 -1.48 4.87
C SER A 161 -4.57 -0.63 6.01
N PHE A 162 -4.91 0.64 5.74
CA PHE A 162 -5.55 1.51 6.72
C PHE A 162 -7.00 1.08 6.99
N GLU A 163 -7.73 0.67 5.95
CA GLU A 163 -9.07 0.09 6.08
C GLU A 163 -9.06 -1.22 6.88
N ALA A 164 -8.02 -2.03 6.69
CA ALA A 164 -7.81 -3.23 7.50
C ALA A 164 -7.52 -2.86 8.98
N LEU A 165 -6.68 -1.85 9.22
CA LEU A 165 -6.39 -1.37 10.56
C LEU A 165 -7.66 -0.89 11.28
N ILE A 166 -8.48 -0.07 10.63
CA ILE A 166 -9.78 0.35 11.17
C ILE A 166 -10.66 -0.87 11.48
N GLY A 167 -10.74 -1.82 10.54
CA GLY A 167 -11.58 -3.01 10.68
C GLY A 167 -11.14 -3.96 11.80
N VAL A 168 -9.84 -4.04 12.09
CA VAL A 168 -9.30 -4.88 13.16
C VAL A 168 -9.36 -4.19 14.53
N THR A 169 -9.07 -2.88 14.58
CA THR A 169 -9.02 -2.14 15.86
C THR A 169 -10.37 -1.63 16.32
N GLY A 170 -11.35 -1.49 15.43
CA GLY A 170 -12.60 -0.79 15.71
C GLY A 170 -12.46 0.72 15.96
N ILE A 171 -11.22 1.27 15.91
CA ILE A 171 -10.99 2.69 16.14
C ILE A 171 -11.39 3.48 14.90
N PRO A 172 -12.13 4.59 15.04
CA PRO A 172 -12.51 5.44 13.92
C PRO A 172 -11.28 5.93 13.13
N GLY A 173 -11.34 5.87 11.80
CA GLY A 173 -10.23 6.30 10.95
C GLY A 173 -9.79 7.74 11.20
N THR A 174 -10.71 8.64 11.55
CA THR A 174 -10.44 10.03 11.90
C THR A 174 -9.52 10.20 13.12
N GLU A 175 -9.53 9.26 14.05
CA GLU A 175 -8.63 9.25 15.20
C GLU A 175 -7.25 8.69 14.85
N LEU A 176 -7.21 7.66 13.98
CA LEU A 176 -5.98 7.01 13.55
C LEU A 176 -5.17 7.82 12.54
N THR A 177 -5.82 8.64 11.69
CA THR A 177 -5.16 9.35 10.58
C THR A 177 -4.08 10.31 11.05
N HIS A 178 -4.33 11.08 12.10
CA HIS A 178 -3.42 12.13 12.56
C HIS A 178 -2.03 11.57 12.88
N TYR A 179 -1.97 10.60 13.77
CA TYR A 179 -0.69 9.99 14.19
C TYR A 179 -0.07 9.15 13.09
N SER A 180 -0.86 8.36 12.39
CA SER A 180 -0.38 7.53 11.29
C SER A 180 0.26 8.36 10.18
N ALA A 181 -0.38 9.47 9.78
CA ALA A 181 0.13 10.32 8.71
C ALA A 181 1.44 11.04 9.10
N ILE A 182 1.58 11.50 10.35
CA ILE A 182 2.82 12.12 10.84
C ILE A 182 3.97 11.11 10.85
N LEU A 183 3.74 9.93 11.45
CA LEU A 183 4.76 8.88 11.55
C LEU A 183 5.20 8.38 10.19
N LEU A 184 4.26 8.21 9.27
CA LEU A 184 4.56 7.79 7.91
C LEU A 184 5.27 8.89 7.11
N GLY A 185 4.91 10.15 7.28
CA GLY A 185 5.63 11.27 6.66
C GLY A 185 7.11 11.31 7.08
N LEU A 186 7.39 11.09 8.37
CA LEU A 186 8.75 10.96 8.88
C LEU A 186 9.45 9.71 8.30
N SER A 187 8.74 8.57 8.27
CA SER A 187 9.24 7.33 7.67
C SER A 187 9.54 7.51 6.18
N GLY A 188 8.74 8.30 5.46
CA GLY A 188 8.96 8.63 4.05
C GLY A 188 10.30 9.33 3.81
N PHE A 189 10.64 10.31 4.65
CA PHE A 189 11.95 10.93 4.60
C PHE A 189 13.09 9.91 4.82
N MET A 190 12.93 9.00 5.78
CA MET A 190 13.92 7.95 6.05
C MET A 190 14.06 6.98 4.87
N CYS A 191 12.94 6.59 4.22
CA CYS A 191 12.96 5.74 3.03
C CYS A 191 13.68 6.41 1.85
N GLY A 192 13.38 7.69 1.58
CA GLY A 192 14.08 8.45 0.56
C GLY A 192 15.58 8.61 0.85
N ALA A 193 15.96 8.83 2.12
CA ALA A 193 17.35 8.85 2.55
C ALA A 193 18.05 7.49 2.36
N ALA A 194 17.35 6.40 2.68
CA ALA A 194 17.86 5.05 2.48
C ALA A 194 18.08 4.71 1.00
N VAL A 195 17.17 5.14 0.11
CA VAL A 195 17.33 5.00 -1.35
C VAL A 195 18.58 5.71 -1.84
N LEU A 196 18.85 6.94 -1.38
CA LEU A 196 20.07 7.67 -1.72
C LEU A 196 21.33 7.01 -1.09
N TRP A 197 21.19 6.46 0.10
CA TRP A 197 22.29 5.76 0.77
C TRP A 197 22.76 4.52 0.01
N LEU A 198 21.84 3.78 -0.58
CA LEU A 198 22.14 2.59 -1.40
C LEU A 198 23.03 2.89 -2.60
N ASP A 199 22.96 4.08 -3.18
CA ASP A 199 23.76 4.48 -4.36
C ASP A 199 25.20 4.86 -3.98
N GLY A 200 25.39 5.66 -2.93
CA GLY A 200 26.73 6.16 -2.58
C GLY A 200 26.89 6.57 -1.12
N GLY A 201 26.12 5.95 -0.22
CA GLY A 201 26.23 6.13 1.23
C GLY A 201 25.86 7.54 1.70
N PHE A 202 26.41 7.94 2.83
CA PHE A 202 26.15 9.26 3.43
C PHE A 202 26.59 10.44 2.56
N ARG A 203 27.59 10.25 1.67
CA ARG A 203 28.03 11.28 0.74
C ARG A 203 26.89 11.68 -0.21
N THR A 204 26.17 10.72 -0.74
CA THR A 204 25.03 10.96 -1.65
C THR A 204 23.88 11.64 -0.92
N ILE A 205 23.52 11.20 0.29
CA ILE A 205 22.51 11.86 1.13
C ILE A 205 22.88 13.32 1.36
N ARG A 206 24.10 13.60 1.81
CA ARG A 206 24.53 14.97 2.11
C ARG A 206 24.48 15.89 0.88
N ARG A 207 24.86 15.36 -0.28
CA ARG A 207 24.81 16.11 -1.56
C ARG A 207 23.38 16.36 -2.04
N ARG A 208 22.41 15.51 -1.68
CA ARG A 208 21.02 15.57 -2.15
C ARG A 208 20.03 15.81 -1.02
N ILE A 209 20.49 16.32 0.13
CA ILE A 209 19.64 16.55 1.30
C ILE A 209 18.53 17.57 1.01
N VAL A 210 18.81 18.62 0.23
CA VAL A 210 17.82 19.63 -0.12
C VAL A 210 16.72 19.07 -1.02
N PRO A 211 17.01 18.42 -2.17
CA PRO A 211 16.01 17.70 -2.94
C PRO A 211 15.20 16.68 -2.11
N LEU A 212 15.87 15.89 -1.29
CA LEU A 212 15.23 14.90 -0.44
C LEU A 212 14.22 15.55 0.53
N VAL A 213 14.63 16.58 1.27
CA VAL A 213 13.75 17.25 2.25
C VAL A 213 12.57 17.93 1.55
N LEU A 214 12.80 18.62 0.43
CA LEU A 214 11.73 19.30 -0.29
C LEU A 214 10.71 18.29 -0.85
N ILE A 215 11.17 17.26 -1.52
CA ILE A 215 10.28 16.25 -2.15
C ILE A 215 9.54 15.46 -1.07
N SER A 216 10.26 14.91 -0.08
CA SER A 216 9.63 14.13 1.01
C SER A 216 8.70 14.99 1.86
N GLY A 217 9.07 16.25 2.10
CA GLY A 217 8.24 17.19 2.84
C GLY A 217 6.91 17.47 2.14
N VAL A 218 6.93 17.74 0.83
CA VAL A 218 5.71 17.93 0.02
C VAL A 218 4.86 16.67 0.04
N MET A 219 5.47 15.48 -0.15
CA MET A 219 4.75 14.21 -0.13
C MET A 219 4.08 13.95 1.22
N GLY A 220 4.83 14.13 2.32
CA GLY A 220 4.32 13.93 3.69
C GLY A 220 3.20 14.91 4.05
N VAL A 221 3.35 16.19 3.69
CA VAL A 221 2.33 17.22 3.91
C VAL A 221 1.04 16.92 3.15
N VAL A 222 1.14 16.59 1.86
CA VAL A 222 -0.05 16.26 1.05
C VAL A 222 -0.74 15.01 1.58
N GLN A 223 0.02 13.96 1.93
CA GLN A 223 -0.55 12.75 2.54
C GLN A 223 -1.27 13.06 3.85
N TYR A 224 -0.65 13.88 4.72
CA TYR A 224 -1.23 14.29 5.99
C TYR A 224 -2.58 14.98 5.80
N PHE A 225 -2.65 15.97 4.91
CA PHE A 225 -3.91 16.67 4.65
C PHE A 225 -4.97 15.75 4.06
N MET A 226 -4.64 14.94 3.03
CA MET A 226 -5.61 14.02 2.43
C MET A 226 -6.16 13.02 3.44
N ALA A 227 -5.30 12.47 4.30
CA ALA A 227 -5.73 11.54 5.33
C ALA A 227 -6.68 12.20 6.35
N ASN A 228 -6.33 13.39 6.86
CA ASN A 228 -7.10 14.06 7.91
C ASN A 228 -8.39 14.73 7.41
N TYR A 229 -8.51 15.03 6.11
CA TYR A 229 -9.77 15.52 5.53
C TYR A 229 -10.73 14.38 5.11
N GLY A 230 -10.49 13.14 5.55
CA GLY A 230 -11.36 11.99 5.29
C GLY A 230 -11.20 11.37 3.89
N VAL A 231 -10.18 11.77 3.13
CA VAL A 231 -9.89 11.26 1.79
C VAL A 231 -8.63 10.38 1.81
N TRP A 232 -8.44 9.61 2.88
CA TRP A 232 -7.26 8.74 3.07
C TRP A 232 -7.04 7.75 1.93
N THR A 233 -8.11 7.33 1.25
CA THR A 233 -8.04 6.47 0.05
C THR A 233 -7.21 7.08 -1.09
N LEU A 234 -7.13 8.41 -1.16
CA LEU A 234 -6.29 9.13 -2.12
C LEU A 234 -4.93 9.52 -1.54
N GLY A 235 -4.67 9.31 -0.26
CA GLY A 235 -3.49 9.81 0.45
C GLY A 235 -2.17 9.43 -0.24
N GLY A 236 -1.95 8.15 -0.52
CA GLY A 236 -0.74 7.67 -1.19
C GLY A 236 -0.63 8.13 -2.64
N LEU A 237 -1.73 8.09 -3.39
CA LEU A 237 -1.76 8.52 -4.79
C LEU A 237 -1.43 10.01 -4.94
N THR A 238 -2.12 10.87 -4.18
CA THR A 238 -1.91 12.32 -4.25
C THR A 238 -0.54 12.73 -3.73
N ALA A 239 -0.03 12.07 -2.68
CA ALA A 239 1.34 12.25 -2.23
C ALA A 239 2.36 11.90 -3.32
N GLY A 240 2.17 10.79 -4.02
CA GLY A 240 3.01 10.40 -5.16
C GLY A 240 2.97 11.42 -6.30
N ILE A 241 1.78 11.90 -6.68
CA ILE A 241 1.63 12.96 -7.70
C ILE A 241 2.31 14.26 -7.25
N ALA A 242 2.08 14.67 -6.00
CA ALA A 242 2.71 15.87 -5.46
C ALA A 242 4.24 15.75 -5.43
N GLY A 243 4.75 14.57 -5.11
CA GLY A 243 6.18 14.26 -5.19
C GLY A 243 6.75 14.35 -6.60
N LEU A 244 6.02 13.86 -7.62
CA LEU A 244 6.41 14.01 -9.03
C LEU A 244 6.43 15.48 -9.45
N VAL A 245 5.42 16.27 -9.08
CA VAL A 245 5.38 17.71 -9.33
C VAL A 245 6.54 18.42 -8.63
N ALA A 246 6.78 18.12 -7.35
CA ALA A 246 7.91 18.66 -6.60
C ALA A 246 9.25 18.29 -7.26
N SER A 247 9.38 17.06 -7.76
CA SER A 247 10.57 16.60 -8.50
C SER A 247 10.81 17.44 -9.76
N ILE A 248 9.76 17.71 -10.54
CA ILE A 248 9.85 18.57 -11.74
C ILE A 248 10.34 19.96 -11.36
N ILE A 249 9.83 20.53 -10.27
CA ILE A 249 10.24 21.87 -9.80
C ILE A 249 11.69 21.84 -9.31
N VAL A 250 12.03 20.88 -8.47
CA VAL A 250 13.39 20.75 -7.90
C VAL A 250 14.43 20.56 -9.01
N THR A 251 14.17 19.71 -9.99
CA THR A 251 15.12 19.45 -11.08
C THR A 251 15.42 20.68 -11.95
N ARG A 252 14.51 21.64 -12.05
CA ARG A 252 14.74 22.90 -12.77
C ARG A 252 15.78 23.80 -12.10
N PHE A 253 15.90 23.72 -10.78
CA PHE A 253 16.81 24.57 -9.99
C PHE A 253 18.06 23.80 -9.53
N TRP A 254 18.05 22.46 -9.64
CA TRP A 254 19.13 21.61 -9.18
C TRP A 254 20.06 21.25 -10.32
N LYS A 255 21.35 21.62 -10.19
CA LYS A 255 22.38 21.26 -11.17
C LYS A 255 23.07 19.96 -10.74
N PRO A 256 23.27 19.01 -11.66
CA PRO A 256 24.01 17.78 -11.36
C PRO A 256 25.47 18.09 -10.98
N HIS A 257 26.02 17.30 -10.07
CA HIS A 257 27.45 17.35 -9.79
C HIS A 257 28.21 16.67 -10.95
N PRO A 258 29.37 17.18 -11.38
CA PRO A 258 30.11 16.61 -12.51
C PRO A 258 30.38 15.09 -12.42
N ASP A 259 30.60 14.57 -11.21
CA ASP A 259 30.83 13.15 -10.95
C ASP A 259 29.55 12.29 -11.04
N ASP A 260 28.38 12.89 -11.06
CA ASP A 260 27.08 12.21 -10.88
C ASP A 260 26.20 12.32 -12.17
N VAL A 261 26.79 12.65 -13.32
CA VAL A 261 26.06 12.79 -14.59
C VAL A 261 25.76 11.40 -15.18
N ALA A 262 24.48 11.16 -15.51
CA ALA A 262 24.01 9.92 -16.11
C ALA A 262 24.42 9.81 -17.58
N GLU A 263 24.75 8.59 -18.04
CA GLU A 263 24.94 8.32 -19.47
C GLU A 263 23.61 8.45 -20.22
N GLN A 264 23.63 9.13 -21.36
CA GLN A 264 22.47 9.25 -22.25
C GLN A 264 22.22 7.92 -22.97
N VAL A 265 21.06 7.32 -22.76
CA VAL A 265 20.63 6.12 -23.49
C VAL A 265 19.61 6.55 -24.56
N ALA A 266 19.76 6.02 -25.77
CA ALA A 266 18.91 6.34 -26.92
C ALA A 266 17.40 6.12 -26.65
N ASP A 267 16.58 7.03 -27.14
CA ASP A 267 15.14 7.06 -26.93
C ASP A 267 14.41 6.24 -28.02
N ASP A 268 13.39 5.47 -27.64
CA ASP A 268 12.55 4.68 -28.54
C ASP A 268 11.34 5.50 -29.00
N HIS A 269 11.11 5.61 -30.28
CA HIS A 269 10.28 6.61 -30.95
C HIS A 269 8.75 6.46 -30.85
N GLN A 270 8.18 5.64 -29.97
CA GLN A 270 6.73 5.55 -29.81
C GLN A 270 6.23 6.34 -28.60
N HIS A 271 5.60 7.49 -28.82
CA HIS A 271 5.19 8.40 -27.74
C HIS A 271 3.68 8.59 -27.66
N MET A 272 3.07 7.99 -26.60
CA MET A 272 1.79 8.47 -26.08
C MET A 272 2.02 9.83 -25.40
N PRO A 273 1.17 10.85 -25.59
CA PRO A 273 1.23 12.10 -24.82
C PRO A 273 1.10 11.85 -23.32
N LEU A 274 1.91 12.55 -22.50
CA LEU A 274 1.91 12.37 -21.04
C LEU A 274 0.52 12.59 -20.43
N ILE A 275 -0.25 13.55 -20.97
CA ILE A 275 -1.62 13.82 -20.46
C ILE A 275 -2.56 12.61 -20.72
N GLU A 276 -2.40 11.90 -21.81
CA GLU A 276 -3.16 10.67 -22.08
C GLU A 276 -2.73 9.56 -21.13
N ALA A 277 -1.44 9.43 -20.85
CA ALA A 277 -0.93 8.47 -19.87
C ALA A 277 -1.43 8.73 -18.45
N LEU A 278 -1.67 9.99 -18.08
CA LEU A 278 -2.18 10.39 -16.77
C LEU A 278 -3.71 10.31 -16.67
N THR A 279 -4.45 10.13 -17.77
CA THR A 279 -5.91 10.10 -17.80
C THR A 279 -6.54 9.16 -16.76
N PRO A 280 -6.10 7.90 -16.56
CA PRO A 280 -6.69 7.02 -15.56
C PRO A 280 -6.66 7.62 -14.14
N TYR A 281 -5.57 8.26 -13.79
CA TYR A 281 -5.38 8.82 -12.45
C TYR A 281 -6.19 10.09 -12.23
N LEU A 282 -6.27 10.94 -13.26
CA LEU A 282 -7.11 12.14 -13.23
C LEU A 282 -8.59 11.77 -13.13
N VAL A 283 -9.06 10.81 -13.92
CA VAL A 283 -10.43 10.30 -13.85
C VAL A 283 -10.74 9.75 -12.45
N PHE A 284 -9.81 8.96 -11.88
CA PHE A 284 -9.99 8.41 -10.55
C PHE A 284 -10.11 9.49 -9.47
N ILE A 285 -9.22 10.49 -9.49
CA ILE A 285 -9.28 11.63 -8.55
C ILE A 285 -10.63 12.35 -8.66
N VAL A 286 -11.10 12.61 -9.88
CA VAL A 286 -12.40 13.27 -10.11
C VAL A 286 -13.53 12.41 -9.54
N LEU A 287 -13.58 11.11 -9.84
CA LEU A 287 -14.64 10.21 -9.36
C LEU A 287 -14.66 10.10 -7.83
N VAL A 288 -13.49 9.96 -7.17
CA VAL A 288 -13.43 9.92 -5.70
C VAL A 288 -13.84 11.26 -5.10
N THR A 289 -13.36 12.38 -5.65
CA THR A 289 -13.74 13.72 -5.18
C THR A 289 -15.25 13.93 -5.31
N MET A 290 -15.86 13.54 -6.44
CA MET A 290 -17.31 13.62 -6.61
C MET A 290 -18.06 12.72 -5.62
N ALA A 291 -17.59 11.48 -5.42
CA ALA A 291 -18.24 10.54 -4.50
C ALA A 291 -18.13 10.98 -3.03
N THR A 292 -17.06 11.72 -2.67
CA THR A 292 -16.82 12.16 -1.28
C THR A 292 -17.49 13.52 -0.99
N PHE A 293 -17.42 14.48 -1.91
CA PHE A 293 -17.81 15.87 -1.63
C PHE A 293 -19.13 16.30 -2.27
N VAL A 294 -19.76 15.47 -3.12
CA VAL A 294 -21.07 15.77 -3.72
C VAL A 294 -22.13 14.91 -3.04
N PRO A 295 -22.97 15.47 -2.13
CA PRO A 295 -23.92 14.68 -1.33
C PRO A 295 -24.91 13.86 -2.17
N ALA A 296 -25.33 14.37 -3.33
CA ALA A 296 -26.22 13.64 -4.22
C ALA A 296 -25.58 12.38 -4.81
N VAL A 297 -24.26 12.41 -5.11
CA VAL A 297 -23.50 11.29 -5.62
C VAL A 297 -23.25 10.27 -4.49
N GLU A 298 -22.83 10.73 -3.33
CA GLU A 298 -22.62 9.90 -2.14
C GLU A 298 -23.90 9.12 -1.78
N MET A 299 -25.05 9.83 -1.71
CA MET A 299 -26.34 9.24 -1.41
C MET A 299 -26.79 8.22 -2.46
N LEU A 300 -26.56 8.51 -3.77
CA LEU A 300 -26.88 7.59 -4.86
C LEU A 300 -26.04 6.32 -4.80
N LEU A 301 -24.74 6.46 -4.65
CA LEU A 301 -23.79 5.35 -4.64
C LEU A 301 -23.86 4.54 -3.34
N GLY A 302 -24.26 5.15 -2.23
CA GLY A 302 -24.41 4.52 -0.91
C GLY A 302 -25.72 3.77 -0.68
N LYS A 303 -26.66 3.75 -1.65
CA LYS A 303 -27.99 3.14 -1.47
C LYS A 303 -27.96 1.64 -1.21
N ILE A 304 -27.06 0.91 -1.85
CA ILE A 304 -26.99 -0.55 -1.72
C ILE A 304 -25.74 -0.89 -0.92
N ARG A 305 -25.97 -1.37 0.31
CA ARG A 305 -24.92 -1.78 1.24
C ARG A 305 -25.14 -3.23 1.64
N PHE A 306 -24.06 -3.98 1.69
CA PHE A 306 -24.03 -5.35 2.22
C PHE A 306 -23.28 -5.34 3.54
N THR A 307 -23.89 -5.84 4.59
CA THR A 307 -23.29 -6.05 5.91
C THR A 307 -23.85 -7.31 6.55
N LEU A 308 -23.13 -7.85 7.53
CA LEU A 308 -23.56 -8.95 8.39
C LEU A 308 -23.40 -8.53 9.84
N ASP A 309 -24.38 -8.88 10.66
CA ASP A 309 -24.34 -8.66 12.11
C ASP A 309 -23.78 -9.93 12.77
N PHE A 310 -22.87 -9.72 13.71
CA PHE A 310 -22.24 -10.76 14.49
C PHE A 310 -22.68 -10.65 15.96
N PRO A 311 -23.05 -11.76 16.59
CA PRO A 311 -23.44 -11.78 18.00
C PRO A 311 -22.21 -11.55 18.90
N GLU A 312 -22.51 -11.23 20.16
CA GLU A 312 -21.51 -11.21 21.21
C GLU A 312 -20.79 -12.56 21.31
N THR A 313 -19.47 -12.54 21.53
CA THR A 313 -18.65 -13.70 21.74
C THR A 313 -17.79 -13.56 22.99
N ALA A 314 -17.59 -14.69 23.71
CA ALA A 314 -16.77 -14.69 24.91
C ALA A 314 -15.85 -15.91 24.94
N THR A 315 -14.63 -15.71 25.47
CA THR A 315 -13.71 -16.81 25.79
C THR A 315 -14.02 -17.41 27.14
N ALA A 316 -13.58 -18.65 27.37
CA ALA A 316 -13.67 -19.28 28.70
C ALA A 316 -12.86 -18.51 29.76
N ASN A 317 -11.90 -17.69 29.38
CA ASN A 317 -11.09 -16.83 30.25
C ASN A 317 -11.73 -15.47 30.53
N GLY A 318 -12.98 -15.22 30.09
CA GLY A 318 -13.74 -14.01 30.39
C GLY A 318 -13.43 -12.82 29.46
N TRP A 319 -12.74 -12.99 28.35
CA TRP A 319 -12.61 -11.95 27.34
C TRP A 319 -13.87 -11.89 26.49
N VAL A 320 -14.51 -10.74 26.39
CA VAL A 320 -15.80 -10.54 25.71
C VAL A 320 -15.61 -9.57 24.56
N ILE A 321 -16.15 -9.90 23.40
CA ILE A 321 -16.35 -8.98 22.26
C ILE A 321 -17.85 -8.77 22.12
N GLU A 322 -18.29 -7.53 22.23
CA GLU A 322 -19.71 -7.16 22.11
C GLU A 322 -20.26 -7.45 20.71
N ALA A 323 -21.59 -7.56 20.60
CA ALA A 323 -22.26 -7.72 19.33
C ALA A 323 -22.00 -6.52 18.42
N GLU A 324 -21.58 -6.77 17.19
CA GLU A 324 -21.21 -5.71 16.24
C GLU A 324 -21.57 -6.09 14.79
N SER A 325 -21.72 -5.07 13.94
CA SER A 325 -21.89 -5.28 12.51
C SER A 325 -20.54 -5.30 11.79
N ALA A 326 -20.40 -6.19 10.79
CA ALA A 326 -19.25 -6.15 9.89
C ALA A 326 -19.18 -4.80 9.17
N LYS A 327 -17.97 -4.43 8.73
CA LYS A 327 -17.79 -3.24 7.89
C LYS A 327 -18.65 -3.34 6.64
N ALA A 328 -19.60 -2.40 6.49
CA ALA A 328 -20.55 -2.40 5.38
C ALA A 328 -19.84 -2.16 4.03
N ILE A 329 -20.15 -2.99 3.03
CA ILE A 329 -19.68 -2.83 1.66
C ILE A 329 -20.74 -2.08 0.86
N ALA A 330 -20.52 -0.79 0.59
CA ALA A 330 -21.36 0.00 -0.30
C ALA A 330 -21.07 -0.42 -1.75
N ILE A 331 -21.85 -1.31 -2.34
CA ILE A 331 -21.51 -2.00 -3.59
C ILE A 331 -21.11 -1.03 -4.70
N PHE A 332 -21.82 0.08 -4.87
CA PHE A 332 -21.55 1.08 -5.90
C PHE A 332 -20.69 2.26 -5.42
N GLY A 333 -20.68 2.56 -4.12
CA GLY A 333 -19.89 3.64 -3.51
C GLY A 333 -18.55 3.18 -2.92
N HIS A 334 -18.26 1.88 -3.01
CA HIS A 334 -17.00 1.33 -2.52
C HIS A 334 -15.82 1.88 -3.33
N PRO A 335 -14.64 2.14 -2.72
CA PRO A 335 -13.45 2.55 -3.47
C PRO A 335 -13.12 1.59 -4.64
N GLY A 336 -13.35 0.29 -4.47
CA GLY A 336 -13.22 -0.70 -5.55
C GLY A 336 -14.17 -0.46 -6.72
N ALA A 337 -15.41 -0.02 -6.46
CA ALA A 337 -16.35 0.33 -7.53
C ALA A 337 -15.85 1.57 -8.31
N LEU A 338 -15.37 2.60 -7.61
CA LEU A 338 -14.82 3.80 -8.25
C LEU A 338 -13.61 3.47 -9.13
N LEU A 339 -12.77 2.53 -8.69
CA LEU A 339 -11.68 2.01 -9.51
C LEU A 339 -12.18 1.25 -10.74
N LEU A 340 -13.24 0.43 -10.64
CA LEU A 340 -13.83 -0.25 -11.79
C LEU A 340 -14.42 0.74 -12.79
N TYR A 341 -15.11 1.79 -12.33
CA TYR A 341 -15.60 2.86 -13.21
C TYR A 341 -14.45 3.56 -13.91
N THR A 342 -13.39 3.88 -13.17
CA THR A 342 -12.15 4.44 -13.73
C THR A 342 -11.55 3.51 -14.78
N ALA A 343 -11.45 2.22 -14.48
CA ALA A 343 -10.89 1.24 -15.42
C ALA A 343 -11.72 1.14 -16.71
N ALA A 344 -13.05 1.13 -16.60
CA ALA A 344 -13.94 1.10 -17.76
C ALA A 344 -13.83 2.37 -18.63
N ILE A 345 -13.79 3.55 -17.99
CA ILE A 345 -13.63 4.85 -18.69
C ILE A 345 -12.26 4.89 -19.38
N SER A 346 -11.19 4.54 -18.65
CA SER A 346 -9.82 4.56 -19.17
C SER A 346 -9.62 3.53 -20.29
N PHE A 347 -10.17 2.33 -20.14
CA PHE A 347 -10.13 1.30 -21.19
C PHE A 347 -10.81 1.80 -22.46
N THR A 348 -11.99 2.41 -22.33
CA THR A 348 -12.72 2.98 -23.47
C THR A 348 -11.94 4.11 -24.13
N PHE A 349 -11.37 5.01 -23.32
CA PHE A 349 -10.54 6.12 -23.80
C PHE A 349 -9.31 5.60 -24.59
N PHE A 350 -8.53 4.69 -24.04
CA PHE A 350 -7.34 4.13 -24.70
C PHE A 350 -7.71 3.34 -25.96
N LYS A 351 -8.85 2.62 -25.97
CA LYS A 351 -9.36 1.92 -27.15
C LYS A 351 -9.71 2.89 -28.27
N LEU A 352 -10.42 3.99 -27.96
CA LEU A 352 -10.78 5.01 -28.94
C LEU A 352 -9.57 5.76 -29.49
N ARG A 353 -8.49 5.86 -28.69
CA ARG A 353 -7.21 6.46 -29.12
C ARG A 353 -6.31 5.51 -29.87
N GLY A 354 -6.69 4.25 -30.04
CA GLY A 354 -5.91 3.26 -30.77
C GLY A 354 -4.69 2.73 -30.03
N HIS A 355 -4.66 2.84 -28.70
CA HIS A 355 -3.53 2.35 -27.89
C HIS A 355 -3.62 0.84 -27.55
N TYR A 356 -4.66 0.16 -28.00
CA TYR A 356 -4.86 -1.25 -27.75
C TYR A 356 -4.90 -2.08 -29.04
N ASP A 357 -4.22 -3.23 -28.97
CA ASP A 357 -4.32 -4.28 -29.99
C ASP A 357 -5.55 -5.18 -29.75
N ASP A 358 -5.84 -6.05 -30.72
CA ASP A 358 -6.88 -7.07 -30.60
C ASP A 358 -6.60 -8.04 -29.45
N GLY A 359 -7.65 -8.45 -28.74
CA GLY A 359 -7.57 -9.39 -27.63
C GLY A 359 -7.07 -8.82 -26.30
N ILE A 360 -6.90 -7.50 -26.19
CA ILE A 360 -6.38 -6.82 -24.99
C ILE A 360 -7.18 -7.13 -23.73
N GLY A 361 -8.52 -7.16 -23.81
CA GLY A 361 -9.38 -7.46 -22.66
C GLY A 361 -9.09 -8.83 -22.04
N LYS A 362 -8.81 -9.84 -22.88
CA LYS A 362 -8.42 -11.17 -22.41
C LYS A 362 -7.05 -11.14 -21.69
N ARG A 363 -6.08 -10.39 -22.24
CA ARG A 363 -4.75 -10.24 -21.60
C ARG A 363 -4.86 -9.55 -20.24
N ILE A 364 -5.57 -8.44 -20.16
CA ILE A 364 -5.80 -7.72 -18.89
C ILE A 364 -6.42 -8.66 -17.86
N TRP A 365 -7.47 -9.40 -18.25
CA TRP A 365 -8.15 -10.32 -17.35
C TRP A 365 -7.24 -11.48 -16.88
N GLN A 366 -6.48 -12.08 -17.78
CA GLN A 366 -5.55 -13.15 -17.43
C GLN A 366 -4.44 -12.67 -16.49
N ARG A 367 -3.92 -11.46 -16.71
CA ARG A 367 -2.90 -10.86 -15.83
C ARG A 367 -3.50 -10.51 -14.45
N THR A 368 -4.73 -10.00 -14.43
CA THR A 368 -5.46 -9.73 -13.19
C THR A 368 -5.69 -11.02 -12.39
N LEU A 369 -6.12 -12.10 -13.03
CA LEU A 369 -6.29 -13.40 -12.38
C LEU A 369 -4.96 -13.93 -11.82
N LYS A 370 -3.89 -13.87 -12.61
CA LYS A 370 -2.56 -14.34 -12.21
C LYS A 370 -2.02 -13.63 -10.97
N SER A 371 -2.30 -12.34 -10.82
CA SER A 371 -1.85 -11.54 -9.67
C SER A 371 -2.88 -11.55 -8.52
N GLY A 372 -4.16 -11.47 -8.82
CA GLY A 372 -5.23 -11.34 -7.82
C GLY A 372 -5.51 -12.63 -7.04
N LEU A 373 -5.45 -13.80 -7.69
CA LEU A 373 -5.73 -15.07 -7.01
C LEU A 373 -4.72 -15.39 -5.89
N PRO A 374 -3.39 -15.33 -6.11
CA PRO A 374 -2.43 -15.56 -5.03
C PRO A 374 -2.57 -14.57 -3.89
N THR A 375 -2.84 -13.29 -4.20
CA THR A 375 -3.09 -12.25 -3.21
C THR A 375 -4.32 -12.56 -2.38
N SER A 376 -5.42 -12.99 -3.02
CA SER A 376 -6.67 -13.36 -2.33
C SER A 376 -6.46 -14.56 -1.38
N ILE A 377 -5.76 -15.60 -1.85
CA ILE A 377 -5.46 -16.81 -1.06
C ILE A 377 -4.59 -16.45 0.16
N GLY A 378 -3.68 -15.50 0.03
CA GLY A 378 -2.83 -15.06 1.14
C GLY A 378 -3.54 -14.16 2.14
N MET A 379 -4.39 -13.26 1.64
CA MET A 379 -5.02 -12.22 2.46
C MET A 379 -6.09 -12.78 3.42
N VAL A 380 -6.91 -13.73 2.98
CA VAL A 380 -7.99 -14.29 3.80
C VAL A 380 -7.47 -14.93 5.11
N PRO A 381 -6.45 -15.80 5.11
CA PRO A 381 -5.91 -16.33 6.36
C PRO A 381 -5.27 -15.25 7.26
N VAL A 382 -4.56 -14.28 6.68
CA VAL A 382 -3.88 -13.24 7.47
C VAL A 382 -4.88 -12.32 8.17
N ILE A 383 -5.96 -11.93 7.48
CA ILE A 383 -7.03 -11.14 8.09
C ILE A 383 -7.79 -11.99 9.13
N GLY A 384 -8.11 -13.25 8.79
CA GLY A 384 -8.73 -14.17 9.73
C GLY A 384 -7.90 -14.37 10.99
N LEU A 385 -6.59 -14.51 10.86
CA LEU A 385 -5.64 -14.56 11.98
C LEU A 385 -5.78 -13.32 12.88
N ALA A 386 -5.77 -12.13 12.30
CA ALA A 386 -5.86 -10.88 13.06
C ALA A 386 -7.17 -10.78 13.84
N ILE A 387 -8.30 -11.11 13.21
CA ILE A 387 -9.62 -11.10 13.87
C ILE A 387 -9.72 -12.18 14.96
N ILE A 388 -9.17 -13.38 14.73
CA ILE A 388 -9.13 -14.44 15.78
C ILE A 388 -8.26 -13.98 16.95
N MET A 389 -7.12 -13.35 16.72
CA MET A 389 -6.28 -12.81 17.79
C MET A 389 -7.03 -11.77 18.63
N ASP A 390 -7.81 -10.91 17.97
CA ASP A 390 -8.62 -9.89 18.64
C ASP A 390 -9.73 -10.52 19.49
N HIS A 391 -10.54 -11.39 18.89
CA HIS A 391 -11.62 -12.09 19.60
C HIS A 391 -11.13 -12.97 20.75
N ALA A 392 -9.92 -13.52 20.66
CA ALA A 392 -9.32 -14.31 21.75
C ALA A 392 -8.61 -13.47 22.84
N GLY A 393 -8.57 -12.13 22.72
CA GLY A 393 -7.86 -11.24 23.64
C GLY A 393 -6.32 -11.29 23.48
N MET A 394 -5.80 -11.92 22.42
CA MET A 394 -4.35 -12.00 22.15
C MET A 394 -3.79 -10.62 21.79
N THR A 395 -4.54 -9.82 21.05
CA THR A 395 -4.17 -8.44 20.69
C THR A 395 -3.98 -7.56 21.94
N TYR A 396 -4.90 -7.69 22.92
CA TYR A 396 -4.77 -7.00 24.19
C TYR A 396 -3.53 -7.47 24.97
N ALA A 397 -3.29 -8.78 25.03
CA ALA A 397 -2.09 -9.33 25.68
C ALA A 397 -0.78 -8.83 25.05
N LEU A 398 -0.76 -8.63 23.72
CA LEU A 398 0.36 -8.03 23.00
C LEU A 398 0.55 -6.55 23.38
N ALA A 399 -0.53 -5.78 23.43
CA ALA A 399 -0.49 -4.37 23.77
C ALA A 399 0.00 -4.15 25.21
N GLU A 400 -0.57 -4.88 26.17
CA GLU A 400 -0.20 -4.80 27.59
C GLU A 400 1.27 -5.24 27.80
N GLY A 401 1.66 -6.39 27.23
CA GLY A 401 3.02 -6.89 27.36
C GLY A 401 4.05 -6.02 26.64
N GLY A 402 3.70 -5.48 25.50
CA GLY A 402 4.52 -4.51 24.75
C GLY A 402 4.74 -3.22 25.56
N ALA A 403 3.68 -2.66 26.13
CA ALA A 403 3.77 -1.48 27.00
C ALA A 403 4.68 -1.73 28.22
N ALA A 404 4.60 -2.92 28.82
CA ALA A 404 5.44 -3.30 29.94
C ALA A 404 6.94 -3.46 29.57
N VAL A 405 7.23 -4.02 28.38
CA VAL A 405 8.60 -4.24 27.91
C VAL A 405 9.26 -2.95 27.45
N PHE A 406 8.56 -2.10 26.73
CA PHE A 406 9.14 -0.90 26.09
C PHE A 406 9.02 0.37 26.95
N SER A 407 8.24 0.36 28.06
CA SER A 407 8.16 1.40 29.10
C SER A 407 8.44 2.83 28.62
N GLY A 408 7.66 3.34 27.66
CA GLY A 408 7.76 4.72 27.13
C GLY A 408 8.72 4.92 25.95
N ALA A 409 9.65 3.99 25.67
CA ALA A 409 10.54 4.06 24.50
C ALA A 409 9.83 3.69 23.18
N PHE A 410 8.62 3.11 23.24
CA PHE A 410 7.87 2.64 22.04
C PHE A 410 7.60 3.75 21.05
N ALA A 411 7.20 4.93 21.53
CA ALA A 411 6.92 6.09 20.66
C ALA A 411 8.16 6.57 19.88
N ILE A 412 9.37 6.37 20.46
CA ILE A 412 10.65 6.74 19.82
C ILE A 412 11.12 5.65 18.85
N ALA A 413 10.87 4.39 19.18
CA ALA A 413 11.30 3.25 18.38
C ALA A 413 10.40 3.01 17.15
N TYR A 414 9.11 3.37 17.21
CA TYR A 414 8.13 3.12 16.16
C TYR A 414 8.51 3.69 14.78
N PRO A 415 8.99 4.94 14.65
CA PRO A 415 9.41 5.49 13.35
C PRO A 415 10.53 4.71 12.66
N VAL A 416 11.32 3.96 13.43
CA VAL A 416 12.42 3.12 12.90
C VAL A 416 11.93 1.71 12.57
N ILE A 417 11.05 1.17 13.41
CA ILE A 417 10.55 -0.21 13.28
C ILE A 417 9.50 -0.32 12.17
N ALA A 418 8.61 0.66 12.04
CA ALA A 418 7.52 0.62 11.06
C ALA A 418 7.99 0.52 9.59
N PRO A 419 9.00 1.27 9.12
CA PRO A 419 9.53 1.10 7.76
C PRO A 419 10.19 -0.26 7.55
N ALA A 420 10.87 -0.80 8.58
CA ALA A 420 11.49 -2.12 8.49
C ALA A 420 10.44 -3.23 8.36
N ILE A 421 9.35 -3.16 9.12
CA ILE A 421 8.22 -4.10 9.01
C ILE A 421 7.51 -3.93 7.67
N GLY A 422 7.29 -2.70 7.20
CA GLY A 422 6.70 -2.41 5.89
C GLY A 422 7.51 -2.98 4.74
N ALA A 423 8.85 -2.85 4.79
CA ALA A 423 9.75 -3.43 3.80
C ALA A 423 9.75 -4.96 3.78
N LEU A 424 9.44 -5.62 4.91
CA LEU A 424 9.29 -7.08 4.98
C LEU A 424 7.92 -7.56 4.45
N GLY A 425 6.92 -6.68 4.44
CA GLY A 425 5.56 -6.98 3.96
C GLY A 425 5.31 -6.64 2.49
N ALA A 426 6.24 -5.95 1.84
CA ALA A 426 6.18 -5.58 0.43
C ALA A 426 6.78 -6.68 -0.47
#